data_a56eee0bd71e9558d86606df7972c054
#
_entry.id   a56eee0bd71e9558d86606df7972c054
#
_cell.length_a   1.000
_cell.length_b   1.000
_cell.length_c   1.000
_cell.angle_alpha   90.00
_cell.angle_beta   90.00
_cell.angle_gamma   90.00
#
_symmetry.space_group_name_H-M   'P 1'
#
loop_
_entity.id
_entity.type
_entity.pdbx_description
1 polymer ?
#
loop_
_entity_poly.entity_id
_entity_poly.type
_entity_poly.pdbx_seq_one_letter_code
_entity_poly.pdbx_strand_id
1 'polypeptide(L)'
;MRKIAFIFLGLSISFLAYAGGNPEQVKFPEGYKSEFKKYDTRNRVGKPQVAVLYANKIASDSLNNGMLANGSKIVMEVYKAKVSYGEPVTGSDGIYQKGKFAAIAVMEKRSDWKGSIATNELAGDWGFAIYNTDGKPKENGLDCASCHTPMPESDFLFSHASLLEFSK
;
A
#
# COMPACT_ATOMS: atom_id res chain seq x y z
N MET A 1 12.04 29.72 55.11
CA MET A 1 12.36 29.60 53.67
C MET A 1 11.69 28.34 53.14
N ARG A 2 10.55 28.48 52.43
CA ARG A 2 9.78 27.35 51.86
C ARG A 2 10.34 27.05 50.48
N LYS A 3 10.87 25.84 50.27
CA LYS A 3 11.32 25.37 48.96
C LYS A 3 10.10 24.86 48.18
N ILE A 4 9.74 25.55 47.12
CA ILE A 4 8.70 25.12 46.17
C ILE A 4 9.35 24.18 45.17
N ALA A 5 8.98 22.88 45.22
CA ALA A 5 9.41 21.91 44.23
C ALA A 5 8.45 21.97 43.03
N PHE A 6 8.96 22.35 41.85
CA PHE A 6 8.25 22.28 40.62
C PHE A 6 8.33 20.83 40.07
N ILE A 7 7.19 20.14 40.07
CA ILE A 7 7.07 18.82 39.42
C ILE A 7 6.78 19.09 37.97
N PHE A 8 7.76 18.85 37.10
CA PHE A 8 7.55 18.78 35.64
C PHE A 8 6.85 17.47 35.29
N LEU A 9 5.57 17.55 34.98
CA LEU A 9 4.80 16.46 34.44
C LEU A 9 5.16 16.36 32.94
N GLY A 10 6.10 15.49 32.60
CA GLY A 10 6.49 15.21 31.22
C GLY A 10 5.33 14.50 30.49
N LEU A 11 4.70 15.19 29.55
CA LEU A 11 3.71 14.61 28.64
C LEU A 11 4.44 13.72 27.63
N SER A 12 4.48 12.40 27.88
CA SER A 12 5.01 11.42 26.93
C SER A 12 4.03 11.28 25.78
N ILE A 13 4.34 11.89 24.65
CA ILE A 13 3.63 11.64 23.38
C ILE A 13 4.08 10.27 22.89
N SER A 14 3.28 9.25 23.11
CA SER A 14 3.48 7.93 22.53
C SER A 14 3.16 8.01 21.03
N PHE A 15 4.16 8.01 20.17
CA PHE A 15 3.98 7.75 18.76
C PHE A 15 3.58 6.28 18.61
N LEU A 16 2.34 6.04 18.25
CA LEU A 16 1.89 4.72 17.80
C LEU A 16 2.56 4.45 16.46
N ALA A 17 3.59 3.61 16.46
CA ALA A 17 4.13 3.07 15.21
C ALA A 17 3.08 2.12 14.63
N TYR A 18 2.42 2.53 13.57
CA TYR A 18 1.53 1.65 12.81
C TYR A 18 2.39 0.66 12.03
N ALA A 19 2.48 -0.58 12.49
CA ALA A 19 2.96 -1.66 11.63
C ALA A 19 2.00 -1.77 10.43
N GLY A 20 2.55 -1.78 9.20
CA GLY A 20 1.75 -1.80 7.96
C GLY A 20 1.63 -0.46 7.25
N GLY A 21 2.57 0.45 7.49
CA GLY A 21 2.67 1.76 6.85
C GLY A 21 2.01 2.89 7.66
N ASN A 22 1.97 4.07 7.08
CA ASN A 22 1.59 5.30 7.75
C ASN A 22 0.32 5.92 7.14
N PRO A 23 -0.88 5.58 7.65
CA PRO A 23 -2.15 6.08 7.11
C PRO A 23 -2.41 7.57 7.41
N GLU A 24 -1.62 8.19 8.30
CA GLU A 24 -1.68 9.62 8.53
C GLU A 24 -1.01 10.41 7.41
N GLN A 25 -0.03 9.83 6.76
CA GLN A 25 0.72 10.44 5.66
C GLN A 25 0.26 9.93 4.30
N VAL A 26 0.13 8.63 4.09
CA VAL A 26 -0.39 8.01 2.88
C VAL A 26 -1.89 7.86 3.02
N LYS A 27 -2.66 8.87 2.60
CA LYS A 27 -4.11 8.93 2.79
C LYS A 27 -4.88 7.94 1.91
N PHE A 28 -6.01 7.45 2.44
CA PHE A 28 -6.95 6.68 1.64
C PHE A 28 -7.48 7.53 0.48
N PRO A 29 -7.35 7.08 -0.77
CA PRO A 29 -7.83 7.84 -1.92
C PRO A 29 -9.34 7.59 -2.10
N GLU A 30 -10.16 8.47 -1.51
CA GLU A 30 -11.61 8.43 -1.70
C GLU A 30 -11.93 8.44 -3.20
N GLY A 31 -12.95 7.68 -3.59
CA GLY A 31 -13.36 7.64 -5.00
C GLY A 31 -12.43 6.89 -5.97
N TYR A 32 -11.36 6.24 -5.50
CA TYR A 32 -10.37 5.57 -6.38
C TYR A 32 -11.01 4.61 -7.40
N LYS A 33 -12.13 3.98 -7.08
CA LYS A 33 -12.82 3.05 -8.01
C LYS A 33 -13.33 3.72 -9.28
N SER A 34 -13.67 5.00 -9.21
CA SER A 34 -14.15 5.78 -10.35
C SER A 34 -13.05 6.63 -10.99
N GLU A 35 -12.02 7.00 -10.24
CA GLU A 35 -10.98 7.92 -10.67
C GLU A 35 -9.72 7.23 -11.17
N PHE A 36 -9.37 6.07 -10.59
CA PHE A 36 -8.18 5.32 -10.96
C PHE A 36 -8.50 4.27 -12.01
N LYS A 37 -7.54 3.98 -12.85
CA LYS A 37 -7.65 2.92 -13.85
C LYS A 37 -7.25 1.58 -13.27
N LYS A 38 -8.13 0.58 -13.37
CA LYS A 38 -7.76 -0.80 -13.08
C LYS A 38 -6.81 -1.30 -14.17
N TYR A 39 -5.62 -1.75 -13.78
CA TYR A 39 -4.61 -2.21 -14.73
C TYR A 39 -4.22 -3.69 -14.58
N ASP A 40 -4.53 -4.33 -13.43
CA ASP A 40 -4.14 -5.72 -13.22
C ASP A 40 -5.10 -6.46 -12.26
N THR A 41 -5.15 -7.77 -12.43
CA THR A 41 -5.76 -8.70 -11.48
C THR A 41 -4.90 -9.95 -11.44
N ARG A 42 -4.39 -10.32 -10.25
CA ARG A 42 -3.47 -11.45 -10.10
C ARG A 42 -3.65 -12.20 -8.79
N ASN A 43 -3.19 -13.44 -8.76
CA ASN A 43 -3.00 -14.17 -7.51
C ASN A 43 -1.85 -13.55 -6.71
N ARG A 44 -1.98 -13.46 -5.41
CA ARG A 44 -0.87 -13.07 -4.54
C ARG A 44 0.05 -14.24 -4.29
N VAL A 45 1.35 -14.04 -4.51
CA VAL A 45 2.37 -15.07 -4.31
C VAL A 45 2.33 -15.59 -2.87
N GLY A 46 2.31 -16.93 -2.73
CA GLY A 46 2.35 -17.60 -1.44
C GLY A 46 1.12 -17.42 -0.54
N LYS A 47 0.01 -16.89 -1.09
CA LYS A 47 -1.23 -16.68 -0.33
C LYS A 47 -2.47 -17.00 -1.17
N PRO A 48 -3.51 -17.65 -0.60
CA PRO A 48 -4.79 -17.88 -1.29
C PRO A 48 -5.60 -16.56 -1.35
N GLN A 49 -5.09 -15.62 -2.11
CA GLN A 49 -5.66 -14.27 -2.23
C GLN A 49 -5.53 -13.75 -3.66
N VAL A 50 -6.47 -12.88 -4.03
CA VAL A 50 -6.46 -12.15 -5.29
C VAL A 50 -6.20 -10.67 -5.01
N ALA A 51 -5.29 -10.08 -5.77
CA ALA A 51 -5.08 -8.64 -5.83
C ALA A 51 -5.75 -8.06 -7.07
N VAL A 52 -6.47 -6.94 -6.90
CA VAL A 52 -6.93 -6.10 -8.00
C VAL A 52 -6.24 -4.75 -7.85
N LEU A 53 -5.54 -4.33 -8.90
CA LEU A 53 -4.65 -3.17 -8.86
C LEU A 53 -5.20 -2.02 -9.69
N TYR A 54 -5.10 -0.83 -9.12
CA TYR A 54 -5.53 0.42 -9.71
C TYR A 54 -4.39 1.44 -9.65
N ALA A 55 -4.26 2.26 -10.69
CA ALA A 55 -3.29 3.35 -10.78
C ALA A 55 -4.01 4.68 -11.01
N ASN A 56 -3.57 5.74 -10.32
CA ASN A 56 -4.06 7.07 -10.63
C ASN A 56 -3.52 7.54 -11.99
N LYS A 57 -4.07 8.63 -12.50
CA LYS A 57 -3.68 9.18 -13.81
C LYS A 57 -2.17 9.48 -13.88
N ILE A 58 -1.58 10.00 -12.82
CA ILE A 58 -0.13 10.28 -12.78
C ILE A 58 0.66 8.98 -12.96
N ALA A 59 0.32 7.92 -12.24
CA ALA A 59 1.02 6.65 -12.34
C ALA A 59 0.84 5.99 -13.74
N SER A 60 -0.34 6.09 -14.34
CA SER A 60 -0.58 5.50 -15.67
C SER A 60 0.07 6.28 -16.81
N ASP A 61 0.27 7.59 -16.65
CA ASP A 61 0.76 8.45 -17.73
C ASP A 61 2.28 8.71 -17.64
N SER A 62 2.91 8.44 -16.49
CA SER A 62 4.28 8.88 -16.21
C SER A 62 5.36 7.83 -16.32
N LEU A 63 5.04 6.63 -16.83
CA LEU A 63 6.00 5.54 -17.02
C LEU A 63 7.03 5.84 -18.14
N ASN A 64 7.63 7.02 -18.08
CA ASN A 64 8.76 7.38 -18.91
C ASN A 64 10.03 6.81 -18.29
N ASN A 65 10.79 6.03 -19.05
CA ASN A 65 12.04 5.39 -18.62
C ASN A 65 11.89 4.37 -17.45
N GLY A 66 10.70 3.79 -17.27
CA GLY A 66 10.47 2.74 -16.27
C GLY A 66 10.25 3.24 -14.84
N MET A 67 10.29 4.53 -14.58
CA MET A 67 10.07 5.13 -13.27
C MET A 67 8.76 5.92 -13.23
N LEU A 68 8.03 5.82 -12.14
CA LEU A 68 6.82 6.58 -11.92
C LEU A 68 7.13 7.99 -11.40
N ALA A 69 6.30 8.96 -11.79
CA ALA A 69 6.45 10.34 -11.34
C ALA A 69 6.01 10.52 -9.88
N ASN A 70 6.49 11.59 -9.27
CA ASN A 70 6.03 12.09 -7.97
C ASN A 70 4.51 12.34 -8.01
N GLY A 71 3.78 11.92 -6.98
CA GLY A 71 2.31 11.92 -6.94
C GLY A 71 1.64 10.67 -7.50
N SER A 72 2.42 9.69 -7.99
CA SER A 72 1.87 8.38 -8.38
C SER A 72 1.26 7.67 -7.19
N LYS A 73 0.06 7.11 -7.38
CA LYS A 73 -0.63 6.29 -6.38
C LYS A 73 -1.06 4.97 -6.99
N ILE A 74 -0.79 3.90 -6.25
CA ILE A 74 -1.25 2.55 -6.56
C ILE A 74 -2.15 2.07 -5.43
N VAL A 75 -3.32 1.58 -5.79
CA VAL A 75 -4.26 0.95 -4.86
C VAL A 75 -4.37 -0.52 -5.19
N MET A 76 -4.26 -1.36 -4.18
CA MET A 76 -4.45 -2.80 -4.28
C MET A 76 -5.62 -3.24 -3.39
N GLU A 77 -6.71 -3.66 -4.00
CA GLU A 77 -7.75 -4.41 -3.30
C GLU A 77 -7.29 -5.85 -3.08
N VAL A 78 -7.42 -6.33 -1.85
CA VAL A 78 -7.07 -7.70 -1.47
C VAL A 78 -8.34 -8.49 -1.18
N TYR A 79 -8.55 -9.56 -1.92
CA TYR A 79 -9.64 -10.51 -1.71
C TYR A 79 -9.08 -11.85 -1.21
N LYS A 80 -9.75 -12.50 -0.27
CA LYS A 80 -9.52 -13.93 -0.03
C LYS A 80 -9.96 -14.71 -1.26
N ALA A 81 -9.25 -15.76 -1.63
CA ALA A 81 -9.76 -16.70 -2.64
C ALA A 81 -11.01 -17.43 -2.09
N LYS A 82 -11.94 -17.77 -2.97
CA LYS A 82 -12.93 -18.80 -2.63
C LYS A 82 -12.21 -20.12 -2.44
N VAL A 83 -12.66 -20.90 -1.47
CA VAL A 83 -12.09 -22.20 -1.15
C VAL A 83 -13.17 -23.27 -1.35
N SER A 84 -12.80 -24.38 -1.97
CA SER A 84 -13.59 -25.58 -2.10
C SER A 84 -12.72 -26.78 -1.74
N TYR A 85 -13.19 -27.65 -0.85
CA TYR A 85 -12.44 -28.81 -0.35
C TYR A 85 -11.03 -28.49 0.19
N GLY A 86 -10.86 -27.29 0.78
CA GLY A 86 -9.57 -26.84 1.35
C GLY A 86 -8.66 -26.11 0.38
N GLU A 87 -8.95 -26.14 -0.93
CA GLU A 87 -8.12 -25.54 -1.98
C GLU A 87 -8.74 -24.27 -2.60
N PRO A 88 -7.92 -23.29 -3.02
CA PRO A 88 -8.42 -22.12 -3.74
C PRO A 88 -9.07 -22.52 -5.08
N VAL A 89 -10.28 -22.02 -5.31
CA VAL A 89 -10.96 -22.20 -6.59
C VAL A 89 -10.32 -21.29 -7.65
N THR A 90 -9.80 -21.88 -8.72
CA THR A 90 -9.18 -21.16 -9.83
C THR A 90 -10.19 -21.00 -10.98
N GLY A 91 -10.20 -19.81 -11.60
CA GLY A 91 -10.95 -19.56 -12.82
C GLY A 91 -10.24 -20.12 -14.07
N SER A 92 -10.90 -20.07 -15.22
CA SER A 92 -10.33 -20.51 -16.51
C SER A 92 -9.13 -19.67 -16.97
N ASP A 93 -8.99 -18.48 -16.43
CA ASP A 93 -7.88 -17.54 -16.65
C ASP A 93 -6.68 -17.78 -15.73
N GLY A 94 -6.72 -18.81 -14.87
CA GLY A 94 -5.67 -19.10 -13.90
C GLY A 94 -5.73 -18.22 -12.63
N ILE A 95 -6.66 -17.28 -12.56
CA ILE A 95 -6.85 -16.41 -11.40
C ILE A 95 -7.81 -17.05 -10.39
N TYR A 96 -7.52 -16.97 -9.11
CA TYR A 96 -8.43 -17.44 -8.07
C TYR A 96 -9.74 -16.67 -8.12
N GLN A 97 -10.84 -17.37 -7.89
CA GLN A 97 -12.14 -16.72 -7.73
C GLN A 97 -12.13 -15.85 -6.48
N LYS A 98 -12.54 -14.60 -6.61
CA LYS A 98 -12.63 -13.66 -5.49
C LYS A 98 -13.70 -14.10 -4.50
N GLY A 99 -13.32 -14.22 -3.25
CA GLY A 99 -14.19 -14.40 -2.11
C GLY A 99 -14.38 -13.10 -1.33
N LYS A 100 -14.17 -13.16 0.01
CA LYS A 100 -14.35 -12.00 0.89
C LYS A 100 -13.33 -10.91 0.58
N PHE A 101 -13.81 -9.67 0.41
CA PHE A 101 -12.97 -8.47 0.39
C PHE A 101 -12.32 -8.29 1.77
N ALA A 102 -11.02 -8.14 1.84
CA ALA A 102 -10.26 -8.27 3.08
C ALA A 102 -9.51 -7.01 3.52
N ALA A 103 -8.96 -6.25 2.57
CA ALA A 103 -8.20 -5.03 2.84
C ALA A 103 -7.96 -4.24 1.57
N ILE A 104 -7.53 -2.99 1.75
CA ILE A 104 -7.05 -2.10 0.70
C ILE A 104 -5.63 -1.66 1.10
N ALA A 105 -4.63 -1.89 0.25
CA ALA A 105 -3.29 -1.36 0.41
C ALA A 105 -3.10 -0.18 -0.54
N VAL A 106 -2.45 0.86 -0.06
CA VAL A 106 -2.15 2.07 -0.83
C VAL A 106 -0.65 2.32 -0.79
N MET A 107 -0.08 2.62 -1.95
CA MET A 107 1.28 3.14 -2.10
C MET A 107 1.18 4.54 -2.73
N GLU A 108 1.96 5.48 -2.22
CA GLU A 108 2.09 6.83 -2.78
C GLU A 108 3.56 7.19 -2.93
N LYS A 109 3.95 7.68 -4.10
CA LYS A 109 5.30 8.15 -4.38
C LYS A 109 5.41 9.64 -4.15
N ARG A 110 6.30 10.04 -3.25
CA ARG A 110 6.59 11.45 -2.96
C ARG A 110 8.05 11.62 -2.57
N SER A 111 8.73 12.57 -3.20
CA SER A 111 10.11 12.92 -2.86
C SER A 111 10.24 13.84 -1.62
N ASP A 112 9.12 14.33 -1.08
CA ASP A 112 9.06 15.33 -0.02
C ASP A 112 8.58 14.79 1.33
N TRP A 113 8.74 13.49 1.61
CA TRP A 113 8.36 12.90 2.90
C TRP A 113 9.03 13.58 4.10
N LYS A 114 10.26 14.11 3.94
CA LYS A 114 11.01 15.03 4.85
C LYS A 114 10.83 14.70 6.36
N GLY A 115 10.95 13.43 6.71
CA GLY A 115 10.83 12.98 8.11
C GLY A 115 9.39 12.85 8.62
N SER A 116 8.38 13.08 7.77
CA SER A 116 6.98 12.76 8.12
C SER A 116 6.72 11.26 8.16
N ILE A 117 7.54 10.48 7.43
CA ILE A 117 7.62 9.02 7.51
C ILE A 117 9.08 8.67 7.83
N ALA A 118 9.30 7.70 8.70
CA ALA A 118 10.63 7.21 9.01
C ALA A 118 11.25 6.52 7.77
N THR A 119 12.55 6.71 7.54
CA THR A 119 13.23 6.20 6.33
C THR A 119 13.11 4.68 6.18
N ASN A 120 13.09 3.94 7.27
CA ASN A 120 12.90 2.48 7.27
C ASN A 120 11.44 2.04 6.98
N GLU A 121 10.50 2.97 6.93
CA GLU A 121 9.11 2.75 6.53
C GLU A 121 8.86 3.10 5.06
N LEU A 122 9.90 3.52 4.33
CA LEU A 122 9.88 3.86 2.91
C LEU A 122 10.62 2.82 2.07
N ALA A 123 10.16 2.61 0.84
CA ALA A 123 10.95 1.96 -0.20
C ALA A 123 11.25 3.00 -1.30
N GLY A 124 12.48 3.51 -1.35
CA GLY A 124 12.79 4.71 -2.12
C GLY A 124 11.90 5.88 -1.71
N ASP A 125 11.20 6.46 -2.67
CA ASP A 125 10.24 7.55 -2.45
C ASP A 125 8.79 7.05 -2.18
N TRP A 126 8.58 5.75 -2.01
CA TRP A 126 7.26 5.18 -1.77
C TRP A 126 6.94 5.05 -0.30
N GLY A 127 5.82 5.67 0.11
CA GLY A 127 5.15 5.43 1.39
C GLY A 127 3.99 4.45 1.23
N PHE A 128 3.58 3.83 2.33
CA PHE A 128 2.60 2.76 2.36
C PHE A 128 1.53 3.01 3.41
N ALA A 129 0.31 2.52 3.17
CA ALA A 129 -0.72 2.38 4.19
C ALA A 129 -1.66 1.22 3.87
N ILE A 130 -2.27 0.65 4.90
CA ILE A 130 -3.29 -0.40 4.77
C ILE A 130 -4.58 0.06 5.45
N TYR A 131 -5.69 -0.24 4.78
CA TYR A 131 -7.02 0.17 5.18
C TYR A 131 -7.96 -1.04 5.24
N ASN A 132 -8.98 -0.92 6.08
CA ASN A 132 -10.16 -1.77 6.01
C ASN A 132 -10.93 -1.49 4.72
N THR A 133 -11.92 -2.32 4.43
CA THR A 133 -12.74 -2.20 3.22
C THR A 133 -13.66 -0.98 3.20
N ASP A 134 -13.79 -0.30 4.35
CA ASP A 134 -14.53 0.96 4.54
C ASP A 134 -13.62 2.22 4.50
N GLY A 135 -12.35 2.06 4.15
CA GLY A 135 -11.39 3.15 4.05
C GLY A 135 -10.75 3.60 5.37
N LYS A 136 -11.12 3.00 6.51
CA LYS A 136 -10.50 3.32 7.79
C LYS A 136 -9.14 2.64 7.93
N PRO A 137 -8.16 3.26 8.61
CA PRO A 137 -6.88 2.64 8.87
C PRO A 137 -7.01 1.23 9.45
N LYS A 138 -6.18 0.32 8.98
CA LYS A 138 -6.14 -1.07 9.43
C LYS A 138 -4.83 -1.35 10.11
N GLU A 139 -4.88 -1.63 11.41
CA GLU A 139 -3.73 -2.15 12.14
C GLU A 139 -3.36 -3.55 11.59
N ASN A 140 -2.09 -3.75 11.35
CA ASN A 140 -1.56 -5.01 10.86
C ASN A 140 -0.06 -5.08 11.17
N GLY A 141 0.50 -6.29 11.23
CA GLY A 141 1.93 -6.52 11.52
C GLY A 141 2.81 -6.60 10.27
N LEU A 142 2.39 -6.01 9.12
CA LEU A 142 3.13 -6.13 7.87
C LEU A 142 4.22 -5.05 7.79
N ASP A 143 5.42 -5.45 7.43
CA ASP A 143 6.49 -4.54 7.03
C ASP A 143 6.46 -4.37 5.51
N CYS A 144 5.75 -3.33 5.07
CA CYS A 144 5.58 -3.04 3.64
C CYS A 144 6.90 -2.65 2.99
N ALA A 145 7.65 -1.75 3.64
CA ALA A 145 8.89 -1.21 3.10
C ALA A 145 9.93 -2.32 2.89
N SER A 146 10.16 -3.18 3.87
CA SER A 146 11.14 -4.28 3.75
C SER A 146 10.82 -5.25 2.61
N CYS A 147 9.53 -5.51 2.33
CA CYS A 147 9.13 -6.35 1.20
C CYS A 147 9.36 -5.67 -0.16
N HIS A 148 9.24 -4.34 -0.25
CA HIS A 148 9.34 -3.58 -1.49
C HIS A 148 10.76 -3.10 -1.80
N THR A 149 11.56 -2.77 -0.79
CA THR A 149 12.93 -2.23 -0.92
C THR A 149 13.86 -3.07 -1.82
N PRO A 150 13.79 -4.41 -1.90
CA PRO A 150 14.68 -5.20 -2.76
C PRO A 150 14.45 -5.03 -4.27
N MET A 151 13.53 -4.18 -4.73
CA MET A 151 13.11 -4.08 -6.14
C MET A 151 13.28 -2.68 -6.75
N PRO A 152 14.47 -2.02 -6.64
CA PRO A 152 14.66 -0.67 -7.15
C PRO A 152 14.49 -0.59 -8.67
N GLU A 153 14.84 -1.63 -9.44
CA GLU A 153 14.74 -1.67 -10.90
C GLU A 153 13.29 -1.66 -11.41
N SER A 154 12.34 -2.05 -10.57
CA SER A 154 10.91 -2.01 -10.86
C SER A 154 10.21 -0.85 -10.14
N ASP A 155 10.96 0.19 -9.79
CA ASP A 155 10.46 1.31 -8.98
C ASP A 155 9.71 0.82 -7.74
N PHE A 156 10.24 -0.22 -7.10
CA PHE A 156 9.70 -0.86 -5.88
C PHE A 156 8.27 -1.43 -6.03
N LEU A 157 7.79 -1.69 -7.27
CA LEU A 157 6.47 -2.25 -7.54
C LEU A 157 6.52 -3.70 -8.02
N PHE A 158 5.86 -4.63 -7.34
CA PHE A 158 5.64 -6.01 -7.79
C PHE A 158 4.82 -6.10 -9.09
N SER A 159 4.06 -5.08 -9.41
CA SER A 159 3.17 -5.01 -10.58
C SER A 159 3.69 -4.10 -11.69
N HIS A 160 4.95 -3.69 -11.62
CA HIS A 160 5.56 -2.74 -12.55
C HIS A 160 5.41 -3.18 -14.03
N ALA A 161 5.71 -4.45 -14.35
CA ALA A 161 5.60 -4.95 -15.71
C ALA A 161 4.17 -4.85 -16.26
N SER A 162 3.15 -5.18 -15.44
CA SER A 162 1.74 -5.06 -15.86
C SER A 162 1.32 -3.60 -16.05
N LEU A 163 1.84 -2.70 -15.22
CA LEU A 163 1.56 -1.28 -15.37
C LEU A 163 2.21 -0.70 -16.63
N LEU A 164 3.44 -1.12 -16.94
CA LEU A 164 4.11 -0.79 -18.21
C LEU A 164 3.34 -1.27 -19.44
N GLU A 165 2.82 -2.48 -19.41
CA GLU A 165 2.03 -3.02 -20.53
C GLU A 165 0.72 -2.27 -20.69
N PHE A 166 0.05 -1.97 -19.60
CA PHE A 166 -1.20 -1.20 -19.57
C PHE A 166 -1.04 0.24 -20.10
N SER A 167 0.14 0.85 -19.95
CA SER A 167 0.42 2.26 -20.29
C SER A 167 0.86 2.45 -21.76
N LYS A 168 0.98 1.39 -22.55
CA LYS A 168 1.28 1.43 -23.98
C LYS A 168 0.03 1.69 -24.81
#